data_67889f1e057aa6a781931855de670b02
#
_entry.id   67889f1e057aa6a781931855de670b02
#
_cell.length_a   1.000
_cell.length_b   1.000
_cell.length_c   1.000
_cell.angle_alpha   90.00
_cell.angle_beta   90.00
_cell.angle_gamma   90.00
#
_symmetry.space_group_name_H-M   'P 1'
#
loop_
_entity.id
_entity.type
_entity.pdbx_description
1 polymer ?
#
loop_
_entity_poly.entity_id
_entity_poly.type
_entity_poly.pdbx_seq_one_letter_code
_entity_poly.pdbx_strand_id
1 'polypeptide(L)'
;LEWEIKNPDGSHALGVGITEPINVIIRGSTGYYCGGMNKNANIIVEGSVGPGVCENIMSGSVTVEGDASQYAGATGNGGVLIIRGNASSRCGISMKGIDIIVEGNIGHMAAFMAQSGNLVVLGNAGETLGDSIYEAKLFVRGNVKSLGTDCVEKEMLPKHIKILENLLRFSNSDAK
;
A
#
# COMPACT_ATOMS: atom_id res chain seq x y z
N LEU A 1 23.69 1.46 -4.64
CA LEU A 1 23.53 1.88 -6.03
C LEU A 1 22.18 2.61 -6.16
N GLU A 2 22.17 3.75 -6.85
CA GLU A 2 20.97 4.54 -7.11
C GLU A 2 20.73 4.64 -8.62
N TRP A 3 19.48 4.46 -9.02
CA TRP A 3 19.03 4.56 -10.40
C TRP A 3 17.94 5.62 -10.51
N GLU A 4 17.95 6.38 -11.58
CA GLU A 4 16.94 7.39 -11.85
C GLU A 4 16.27 7.10 -13.20
N ILE A 5 14.93 7.08 -13.22
CA ILE A 5 14.12 6.98 -14.43
C ILE A 5 13.44 8.32 -14.65
N LYS A 6 13.76 8.99 -15.76
CA LYS A 6 13.18 10.29 -16.13
C LYS A 6 12.13 10.11 -17.22
N ASN A 7 11.11 10.96 -17.19
CA ASN A 7 10.03 10.99 -18.19
C ASN A 7 9.38 9.61 -18.38
N PRO A 8 8.84 8.99 -17.33
CA PRO A 8 8.21 7.67 -17.44
C PRO A 8 6.96 7.69 -18.33
N ASP A 9 6.29 8.84 -18.46
CA ASP A 9 5.13 9.08 -19.35
C ASP A 9 4.06 7.99 -19.28
N GLY A 10 3.75 7.50 -18.07
CA GLY A 10 2.77 6.45 -17.86
C GLY A 10 3.24 5.04 -18.29
N SER A 11 4.53 4.85 -18.53
CA SER A 11 5.08 3.53 -18.87
C SER A 11 4.75 2.47 -17.82
N HIS A 12 4.50 1.25 -18.31
CA HIS A 12 4.10 0.12 -17.47
C HIS A 12 5.30 -0.68 -16.96
N ALA A 13 5.09 -1.44 -15.89
CA ALA A 13 6.03 -2.41 -15.35
C ALA A 13 7.42 -1.84 -15.00
N LEU A 14 7.49 -0.58 -14.59
CA LEU A 14 8.74 0.02 -14.13
C LEU A 14 9.12 -0.54 -12.74
N GLY A 15 10.38 -0.89 -12.56
CA GLY A 15 10.91 -1.41 -11.30
C GLY A 15 10.37 -2.78 -10.90
N VAL A 16 9.93 -3.61 -11.86
CA VAL A 16 9.38 -4.95 -11.58
C VAL A 16 10.48 -5.97 -11.34
N GLY A 17 10.28 -6.83 -10.35
CA GLY A 17 11.11 -8.02 -10.10
C GLY A 17 12.55 -7.71 -9.67
N ILE A 18 12.81 -6.55 -9.11
CA ILE A 18 14.16 -6.18 -8.66
C ILE A 18 14.51 -7.03 -7.44
N THR A 19 15.63 -7.74 -7.52
CA THR A 19 16.15 -8.60 -6.45
C THR A 19 17.29 -7.95 -5.67
N GLU A 20 17.91 -6.91 -6.21
CA GLU A 20 19.05 -6.24 -5.62
C GLU A 20 18.64 -5.10 -4.66
N PRO A 21 19.44 -4.84 -3.60
CA PRO A 21 19.17 -3.76 -2.66
C PRO A 21 19.62 -2.41 -3.25
N ILE A 22 18.87 -1.92 -4.21
CA ILE A 22 19.13 -0.64 -4.90
C ILE A 22 18.03 0.37 -4.59
N ASN A 23 18.36 1.65 -4.77
CA ASN A 23 17.39 2.73 -4.75
C ASN A 23 17.02 3.11 -6.19
N VAL A 24 15.73 3.24 -6.46
CA VAL A 24 15.20 3.65 -7.77
C VAL A 24 14.30 4.87 -7.57
N ILE A 25 14.60 5.96 -8.26
CA ILE A 25 13.77 7.16 -8.27
C ILE A 25 13.12 7.29 -9.64
N ILE A 26 11.78 7.34 -9.67
CA ILE A 26 11.01 7.52 -10.90
C ILE A 26 10.42 8.93 -10.90
N ARG A 27 10.92 9.79 -11.78
CA ARG A 27 10.56 11.20 -11.88
C ARG A 27 9.29 11.40 -12.70
N GLY A 28 8.13 11.09 -12.12
CA GLY A 28 6.84 11.28 -12.75
C GLY A 28 5.89 10.10 -12.53
N SER A 29 4.73 10.14 -13.20
CA SER A 29 3.68 9.13 -13.05
C SER A 29 3.96 7.89 -13.90
N THR A 30 3.56 6.72 -13.39
CA THR A 30 3.74 5.42 -14.07
C THR A 30 2.42 4.79 -14.44
N GLY A 31 2.46 3.85 -15.39
CA GLY A 31 1.34 2.97 -15.71
C GLY A 31 1.17 1.84 -14.70
N TYR A 32 0.63 0.69 -15.15
CA TYR A 32 0.37 -0.44 -14.25
C TYR A 32 1.61 -1.21 -13.87
N TYR A 33 1.48 -1.92 -12.75
CA TYR A 33 2.43 -2.92 -12.27
C TYR A 33 3.77 -2.34 -11.83
N CYS A 34 3.83 -1.05 -11.49
CA CYS A 34 5.04 -0.43 -10.97
C CYS A 34 5.47 -1.09 -9.66
N GLY A 35 6.75 -1.45 -9.55
CA GLY A 35 7.31 -2.11 -8.36
C GLY A 35 6.75 -3.51 -8.08
N GLY A 36 6.04 -4.12 -9.03
CA GLY A 36 5.52 -5.48 -8.88
C GLY A 36 6.64 -6.50 -8.65
N MET A 37 6.39 -7.52 -7.82
CA MET A 37 7.35 -8.57 -7.47
C MET A 37 8.70 -8.06 -6.95
N ASN A 38 8.78 -6.82 -6.48
CA ASN A 38 9.99 -6.26 -5.88
C ASN A 38 10.41 -7.10 -4.67
N LYS A 39 11.72 -7.28 -4.51
CA LYS A 39 12.27 -8.14 -3.46
C LYS A 39 13.19 -7.41 -2.47
N ASN A 40 13.99 -6.46 -2.93
CA ASN A 40 14.93 -5.77 -2.04
C ASN A 40 15.09 -4.28 -2.33
N ALA A 41 14.58 -3.79 -3.46
CA ALA A 41 14.77 -2.39 -3.82
C ALA A 41 13.90 -1.44 -3.00
N ASN A 42 14.37 -0.21 -2.85
CA ASN A 42 13.59 0.93 -2.39
C ASN A 42 13.24 1.78 -3.62
N ILE A 43 11.96 1.92 -3.93
CA ILE A 43 11.47 2.62 -5.11
C ILE A 43 10.68 3.85 -4.66
N ILE A 44 10.99 5.01 -5.22
CA ILE A 44 10.24 6.25 -5.01
C ILE A 44 9.67 6.68 -6.36
N VAL A 45 8.34 6.88 -6.41
CA VAL A 45 7.64 7.40 -7.57
C VAL A 45 7.17 8.82 -7.26
N GLU A 46 7.75 9.82 -7.92
CA GLU A 46 7.43 11.24 -7.72
C GLU A 46 6.15 11.68 -8.47
N GLY A 47 5.19 10.78 -8.59
CA GLY A 47 3.93 11.01 -9.27
C GLY A 47 2.89 9.98 -8.83
N SER A 48 1.83 9.86 -9.62
CA SER A 48 0.78 8.87 -9.41
C SER A 48 1.09 7.55 -10.14
N VAL A 49 0.46 6.47 -9.69
CA VAL A 49 0.69 5.14 -10.27
C VAL A 49 -0.60 4.51 -10.78
N GLY A 50 -0.49 3.76 -11.87
CA GLY A 50 -1.57 2.98 -12.45
C GLY A 50 -1.96 1.76 -11.60
N PRO A 51 -2.87 0.89 -12.10
CA PRO A 51 -3.32 -0.30 -11.40
C PRO A 51 -2.19 -1.27 -11.05
N GLY A 52 -2.30 -1.93 -9.88
CA GLY A 52 -1.41 -3.02 -9.50
C GLY A 52 -0.01 -2.59 -9.05
N VAL A 53 0.15 -1.36 -8.52
CA VAL A 53 1.42 -0.99 -7.89
C VAL A 53 1.75 -1.97 -6.77
N CYS A 54 3.00 -2.46 -6.72
CA CYS A 54 3.48 -3.44 -5.73
C CYS A 54 2.75 -4.78 -5.74
N GLU A 55 2.04 -5.15 -6.81
CA GLU A 55 1.42 -6.47 -6.87
C GLU A 55 2.47 -7.57 -6.71
N ASN A 56 2.20 -8.53 -5.81
CA ASN A 56 3.13 -9.61 -5.44
C ASN A 56 4.50 -9.13 -4.87
N ILE A 57 4.61 -7.95 -4.33
CA ILE A 57 5.85 -7.52 -3.65
C ILE A 57 6.21 -8.50 -2.54
N MET A 58 7.48 -8.80 -2.40
CA MET A 58 8.00 -9.76 -1.41
C MET A 58 8.73 -9.08 -0.26
N SER A 59 9.45 -8.01 -0.52
CA SER A 59 10.18 -7.20 0.47
C SER A 59 10.66 -5.89 -0.17
N GLY A 60 11.40 -5.07 0.59
CA GLY A 60 11.79 -3.73 0.18
C GLY A 60 10.66 -2.72 0.39
N SER A 61 10.75 -1.57 -0.25
CA SER A 61 9.76 -0.52 -0.08
C SER A 61 9.42 0.19 -1.39
N VAL A 62 8.16 0.64 -1.51
CA VAL A 62 7.74 1.52 -2.59
C VAL A 62 6.99 2.70 -1.98
N THR A 63 7.44 3.92 -2.31
CA THR A 63 6.76 5.16 -1.94
C THR A 63 6.19 5.82 -3.18
N VAL A 64 4.91 6.14 -3.14
CA VAL A 64 4.17 6.87 -4.18
C VAL A 64 3.82 8.24 -3.62
N GLU A 65 4.38 9.31 -4.19
CA GLU A 65 4.11 10.68 -3.74
C GLU A 65 2.73 11.20 -4.16
N GLY A 66 2.13 10.61 -5.19
CA GLY A 66 0.78 10.91 -5.67
C GLY A 66 -0.25 9.86 -5.26
N ASP A 67 -1.25 9.70 -6.11
CA ASP A 67 -2.34 8.73 -5.94
C ASP A 67 -2.00 7.37 -6.54
N ALA A 68 -2.59 6.32 -6.00
CA ALA A 68 -2.54 4.98 -6.56
C ALA A 68 -3.92 4.56 -7.12
N SER A 69 -3.90 3.95 -8.29
CA SER A 69 -5.09 3.39 -8.90
C SER A 69 -5.52 2.07 -8.21
N GLN A 70 -6.30 1.25 -8.87
CA GLN A 70 -6.87 0.02 -8.32
C GLN A 70 -5.79 -1.03 -7.99
N TYR A 71 -6.10 -1.91 -7.04
CA TYR A 71 -5.29 -3.08 -6.69
C TYR A 71 -3.90 -2.76 -6.12
N ALA A 72 -3.71 -1.58 -5.52
CA ALA A 72 -2.44 -1.23 -4.89
C ALA A 72 -2.09 -2.26 -3.80
N GLY A 73 -0.88 -2.83 -3.87
CA GLY A 73 -0.39 -3.84 -2.92
C GLY A 73 -1.08 -5.20 -3.00
N ALA A 74 -1.79 -5.50 -4.09
CA ALA A 74 -2.48 -6.78 -4.27
C ALA A 74 -1.54 -7.96 -4.06
N THR A 75 -2.00 -8.98 -3.32
CA THR A 75 -1.25 -10.22 -3.06
C THR A 75 0.16 -10.06 -2.51
N GLY A 76 0.52 -8.88 -2.01
CA GLY A 76 1.84 -8.60 -1.45
C GLY A 76 2.17 -9.49 -0.26
N ASN A 77 3.35 -10.11 -0.28
CA ASN A 77 3.80 -11.10 0.70
C ASN A 77 4.64 -10.48 1.82
N GLY A 78 5.14 -9.28 1.62
CA GLY A 78 5.96 -8.54 2.59
C GLY A 78 6.38 -7.20 2.01
N GLY A 79 7.29 -6.51 2.70
CA GLY A 79 7.71 -5.16 2.34
C GLY A 79 6.69 -4.09 2.71
N VAL A 80 6.92 -2.88 2.26
CA VAL A 80 6.09 -1.72 2.62
C VAL A 80 5.71 -0.93 1.37
N LEU A 81 4.41 -0.60 1.27
CA LEU A 81 3.89 0.35 0.28
C LEU A 81 3.37 1.59 1.00
N ILE A 82 3.89 2.75 0.63
CA ILE A 82 3.47 4.05 1.16
C ILE A 82 2.84 4.84 0.02
N ILE A 83 1.61 5.33 0.21
CA ILE A 83 0.89 6.16 -0.74
C ILE A 83 0.55 7.48 -0.05
N ARG A 84 1.15 8.59 -0.50
CA ARG A 84 0.93 9.92 0.09
C ARG A 84 -0.44 10.49 -0.26
N GLY A 85 -0.94 10.16 -1.44
CA GLY A 85 -2.29 10.51 -1.87
C GLY A 85 -3.34 9.48 -1.49
N ASN A 86 -4.31 9.30 -2.37
CA ASN A 86 -5.40 8.34 -2.21
C ASN A 86 -5.07 7.01 -2.89
N ALA A 87 -5.69 5.93 -2.43
CA ALA A 87 -5.72 4.67 -3.14
C ALA A 87 -7.16 4.35 -3.59
N SER A 88 -7.29 3.81 -4.79
CA SER A 88 -8.59 3.47 -5.34
C SER A 88 -9.13 2.15 -4.77
N SER A 89 -10.06 1.51 -5.48
CA SER A 89 -10.71 0.27 -5.04
C SER A 89 -9.74 -0.91 -4.92
N ARG A 90 -10.08 -1.83 -4.02
CA ARG A 90 -9.34 -3.08 -3.78
C ARG A 90 -7.87 -2.91 -3.40
N CYS A 91 -7.53 -1.78 -2.76
CA CYS A 91 -6.22 -1.61 -2.14
C CYS A 91 -5.99 -2.75 -1.12
N GLY A 92 -4.86 -3.45 -1.18
CA GLY A 92 -4.54 -4.57 -0.30
C GLY A 92 -5.36 -5.85 -0.53
N ILE A 93 -6.02 -5.99 -1.70
CA ILE A 93 -6.74 -7.24 -2.02
C ILE A 93 -5.81 -8.45 -1.89
N SER A 94 -6.29 -9.47 -1.17
CA SER A 94 -5.57 -10.74 -0.93
C SER A 94 -4.13 -10.57 -0.41
N MET A 95 -3.82 -9.48 0.27
CA MET A 95 -2.50 -9.26 0.86
C MET A 95 -2.13 -10.37 1.84
N LYS A 96 -0.84 -10.75 1.88
CA LYS A 96 -0.32 -11.91 2.60
C LYS A 96 0.83 -11.59 3.55
N GLY A 97 0.98 -10.31 3.94
CA GLY A 97 2.03 -9.88 4.85
C GLY A 97 2.65 -8.52 4.53
N ILE A 98 2.28 -7.90 3.42
CA ILE A 98 2.67 -6.52 3.11
C ILE A 98 2.10 -5.55 4.14
N ASP A 99 2.85 -4.49 4.45
CA ASP A 99 2.36 -3.32 5.17
C ASP A 99 2.05 -2.20 4.18
N ILE A 100 0.82 -1.69 4.21
CA ILE A 100 0.37 -0.61 3.33
C ILE A 100 -0.03 0.59 4.17
N ILE A 101 0.52 1.76 3.87
CA ILE A 101 0.16 3.04 4.48
C ILE A 101 -0.40 3.97 3.41
N VAL A 102 -1.63 4.45 3.59
CA VAL A 102 -2.30 5.41 2.72
C VAL A 102 -2.60 6.67 3.53
N GLU A 103 -1.99 7.80 3.17
CA GLU A 103 -2.23 9.07 3.89
C GLU A 103 -3.60 9.68 3.53
N GLY A 104 -4.08 9.45 2.32
CA GLY A 104 -5.41 9.86 1.86
C GLY A 104 -6.50 8.83 2.15
N ASN A 105 -7.51 8.83 1.29
CA ASN A 105 -8.66 7.94 1.37
C ASN A 105 -8.42 6.63 0.59
N ILE A 106 -9.19 5.60 0.91
CA ILE A 106 -9.23 4.36 0.14
C ILE A 106 -10.62 4.09 -0.43
N GLY A 107 -10.66 3.45 -1.62
CA GLY A 107 -11.89 3.09 -2.30
C GLY A 107 -12.60 1.86 -1.72
N HIS A 108 -13.64 1.41 -2.40
CA HIS A 108 -14.44 0.26 -1.99
C HIS A 108 -13.69 -1.07 -2.07
N MET A 109 -14.12 -2.06 -1.30
CA MET A 109 -13.56 -3.40 -1.23
C MET A 109 -12.04 -3.43 -0.94
N ALA A 110 -11.51 -2.43 -0.24
CA ALA A 110 -10.14 -2.49 0.22
C ALA A 110 -9.95 -3.65 1.21
N ALA A 111 -8.80 -4.29 1.18
CA ALA A 111 -8.46 -5.49 1.95
C ALA A 111 -9.42 -6.68 1.73
N PHE A 112 -10.07 -6.79 0.56
CA PHE A 112 -10.87 -7.96 0.21
C PHE A 112 -10.01 -9.22 0.26
N MET A 113 -10.47 -10.26 1.00
CA MET A 113 -9.75 -11.52 1.21
C MET A 113 -8.33 -11.34 1.75
N ALA A 114 -8.06 -10.27 2.48
CA ALA A 114 -6.75 -10.02 3.08
C ALA A 114 -6.41 -11.08 4.11
N GLN A 115 -5.27 -11.75 3.96
CA GLN A 115 -4.87 -12.88 4.79
C GLN A 115 -4.05 -12.43 6.00
N SER A 116 -3.04 -11.60 5.79
CA SER A 116 -2.16 -11.07 6.85
C SER A 116 -1.50 -9.76 6.42
N GLY A 117 -0.83 -9.09 7.34
CA GLY A 117 -0.23 -7.77 7.13
C GLY A 117 -1.08 -6.65 7.72
N ASN A 118 -0.69 -5.42 7.47
CA ASN A 118 -1.35 -4.25 8.04
C ASN A 118 -1.71 -3.25 6.92
N LEU A 119 -2.93 -2.70 6.98
CA LEU A 119 -3.37 -1.58 6.15
C LEU A 119 -3.67 -0.39 7.08
N VAL A 120 -2.92 0.67 6.93
CA VAL A 120 -3.09 1.93 7.67
C VAL A 120 -3.66 2.99 6.73
N VAL A 121 -4.77 3.62 7.12
CA VAL A 121 -5.46 4.65 6.35
C VAL A 121 -5.63 5.89 7.21
N LEU A 122 -5.00 7.00 6.84
CA LEU A 122 -5.12 8.26 7.58
C LEU A 122 -6.35 9.07 7.15
N GLY A 123 -6.94 8.76 6.01
CA GLY A 123 -8.20 9.30 5.53
C GLY A 123 -9.40 8.37 5.82
N ASN A 124 -10.38 8.40 4.93
CA ASN A 124 -11.61 7.62 5.02
C ASN A 124 -11.52 6.32 4.20
N ALA A 125 -12.31 5.33 4.59
CA ALA A 125 -12.44 4.08 3.86
C ALA A 125 -13.83 3.97 3.20
N GLY A 126 -13.85 3.44 1.96
CA GLY A 126 -15.07 3.21 1.20
C GLY A 126 -15.92 2.05 1.74
N GLU A 127 -16.84 1.58 0.91
CA GLU A 127 -17.76 0.48 1.24
C GLU A 127 -17.05 -0.87 1.26
N THR A 128 -17.61 -1.80 2.03
CA THR A 128 -17.19 -3.22 2.11
C THR A 128 -15.71 -3.39 2.43
N LEU A 129 -15.21 -2.58 3.39
CA LEU A 129 -13.84 -2.70 3.88
C LEU A 129 -13.61 -4.08 4.53
N GLY A 130 -12.56 -4.79 4.11
CA GLY A 130 -12.13 -6.04 4.71
C GLY A 130 -13.11 -7.20 4.50
N ASP A 131 -13.88 -7.20 3.40
CA ASP A 131 -14.76 -8.33 3.09
C ASP A 131 -13.96 -9.64 2.99
N SER A 132 -14.46 -10.69 3.65
CA SER A 132 -13.82 -12.01 3.73
C SER A 132 -12.37 -11.96 4.27
N ILE A 133 -12.12 -11.08 5.24
CA ILE A 133 -10.79 -10.90 5.85
C ILE A 133 -10.45 -12.08 6.77
N TYR A 134 -9.16 -12.40 6.88
CA TYR A 134 -8.62 -13.41 7.81
C TYR A 134 -7.95 -12.74 9.02
N GLU A 135 -6.61 -12.63 9.03
CA GLU A 135 -5.84 -12.10 10.16
C GLU A 135 -5.18 -10.75 9.91
N ALA A 136 -5.39 -10.17 8.73
CA ALA A 136 -4.90 -8.83 8.45
C ALA A 136 -5.50 -7.79 9.40
N LYS A 137 -4.76 -6.72 9.68
CA LYS A 137 -5.19 -5.63 10.55
C LYS A 137 -5.40 -4.37 9.76
N LEU A 138 -6.55 -3.74 9.97
CA LEU A 138 -6.93 -2.50 9.31
C LEU A 138 -7.01 -1.39 10.35
N PHE A 139 -6.24 -0.33 10.16
CA PHE A 139 -6.22 0.85 11.02
C PHE A 139 -6.74 2.03 10.21
N VAL A 140 -7.89 2.57 10.59
CA VAL A 140 -8.51 3.70 9.87
C VAL A 140 -8.73 4.84 10.84
N ARG A 141 -8.13 6.01 10.55
CA ARG A 141 -8.32 7.22 11.36
C ARG A 141 -9.64 7.93 11.06
N GLY A 142 -10.03 7.93 9.79
CA GLY A 142 -11.25 8.60 9.32
C GLY A 142 -12.51 7.73 9.45
N ASN A 143 -13.53 8.08 8.69
CA ASN A 143 -14.79 7.35 8.67
C ASN A 143 -14.69 6.11 7.77
N VAL A 144 -15.34 5.02 8.19
CA VAL A 144 -15.53 3.81 7.39
C VAL A 144 -16.99 3.78 6.91
N LYS A 145 -17.20 3.73 5.59
CA LYS A 145 -18.55 3.77 5.03
C LYS A 145 -19.34 2.51 5.34
N SER A 146 -18.72 1.34 5.21
CA SER A 146 -19.25 0.06 5.69
C SER A 146 -18.14 -0.98 5.80
N LEU A 147 -18.31 -1.92 6.73
CA LEU A 147 -17.47 -3.12 6.83
C LEU A 147 -18.01 -4.21 5.90
N GLY A 148 -17.12 -5.04 5.37
CA GLY A 148 -17.46 -6.25 4.64
C GLY A 148 -17.76 -7.42 5.58
N THR A 149 -18.09 -8.57 5.00
CA THR A 149 -18.33 -9.81 5.72
C THR A 149 -17.06 -10.23 6.48
N ASP A 150 -17.22 -10.70 7.72
CA ASP A 150 -16.15 -11.14 8.63
C ASP A 150 -15.22 -10.03 9.15
N CYS A 151 -15.37 -8.80 8.69
CA CYS A 151 -14.64 -7.66 9.23
C CYS A 151 -15.39 -7.07 10.42
N VAL A 152 -14.72 -7.00 11.57
CA VAL A 152 -15.29 -6.47 12.81
C VAL A 152 -14.41 -5.41 13.43
N GLU A 153 -15.03 -4.35 13.92
CA GLU A 153 -14.33 -3.33 14.69
C GLU A 153 -13.92 -3.88 16.05
N LYS A 154 -12.70 -3.56 16.48
CA LYS A 154 -12.15 -3.99 17.79
C LYS A 154 -11.45 -2.83 18.47
N GLU A 155 -11.40 -2.90 19.80
CA GLU A 155 -10.63 -1.96 20.60
C GLU A 155 -9.13 -2.02 20.27
N MET A 156 -8.50 -0.85 20.31
CA MET A 156 -7.06 -0.70 20.18
C MET A 156 -6.34 -1.17 21.44
N LEU A 157 -5.65 -2.28 21.35
CA LEU A 157 -4.80 -2.80 22.42
C LEU A 157 -3.39 -2.21 22.33
N PRO A 158 -2.58 -2.20 23.43
CA PRO A 158 -1.21 -1.69 23.42
C PRO A 158 -0.33 -2.29 22.31
N LYS A 159 -0.50 -3.57 21.98
CA LYS A 159 0.20 -4.23 20.88
C LYS A 159 -0.15 -3.64 19.51
N HIS A 160 -1.39 -3.20 19.33
CA HIS A 160 -1.86 -2.59 18.08
C HIS A 160 -1.31 -1.18 17.93
N ILE A 161 -1.29 -0.41 19.02
CA ILE A 161 -0.69 0.92 19.07
C ILE A 161 0.79 0.86 18.69
N LYS A 162 1.54 -0.09 19.25
CA LYS A 162 2.97 -0.27 18.94
C LYS A 162 3.21 -0.61 17.45
N ILE A 163 2.37 -1.44 16.83
CA ILE A 163 2.43 -1.73 15.40
C ILE A 163 2.23 -0.44 14.61
N LEU A 164 1.15 0.28 14.90
CA LEU A 164 0.79 1.51 14.22
C LEU A 164 1.89 2.58 14.33
N GLU A 165 2.42 2.81 15.54
CA GLU A 165 3.52 3.75 15.77
C GLU A 165 4.77 3.41 14.95
N ASN A 166 5.13 2.13 14.87
CA ASN A 166 6.28 1.69 14.07
C ASN A 166 6.07 1.96 12.57
N LEU A 167 4.89 1.66 12.05
CA LEU A 167 4.55 1.88 10.63
C LEU A 167 4.54 3.38 10.28
N LEU A 168 3.92 4.20 11.13
CA LEU A 168 3.87 5.65 10.92
C LEU A 168 5.25 6.30 11.02
N ARG A 169 6.09 5.84 11.94
CA ARG A 169 7.48 6.30 12.05
C ARG A 169 8.29 5.91 10.81
N PHE A 170 8.13 4.70 10.33
CA PHE A 170 8.81 4.21 9.12
C PHE A 170 8.41 5.03 7.88
N SER A 171 7.14 5.36 7.76
CA SER A 171 6.63 6.13 6.63
C SER A 171 6.90 7.64 6.73
N ASN A 172 7.42 8.15 7.85
CA ASN A 172 7.46 9.58 8.17
C ASN A 172 6.08 10.27 8.04
N SER A 173 5.01 9.52 8.25
CA SER A 173 3.65 10.03 8.20
C SER A 173 3.27 10.61 9.56
N ASP A 174 2.86 11.88 9.58
CA ASP A 174 2.39 12.54 10.80
C ASP A 174 0.95 12.06 11.12
N ALA A 175 0.84 11.18 12.07
CA ALA A 175 -0.43 10.85 12.71
C ALA A 175 -0.75 11.88 13.81
N LYS A 176 -1.01 13.11 13.42
CA LYS A 176 -1.61 14.11 14.32
C LYS A 176 -3.10 14.07 14.32
#